data_dd911f0f2bda7dd530fb22bcaf79fe2f
#
_entry.id   dd911f0f2bda7dd530fb22bcaf79fe2f
#
_cell.length_a   1.000
_cell.length_b   1.000
_cell.length_c   1.000
_cell.angle_alpha   90.00
_cell.angle_beta   90.00
_cell.angle_gamma   90.00
#
_symmetry.space_group_name_H-M   'P 1'
#
loop_
_entity.id
_entity.type
_entity.pdbx_description
1 polymer ?
#
loop_
_entity_poly.entity_id
_entity_poly.type
_entity_poly.pdbx_seq_one_letter_code
_entity_poly.pdbx_strand_id
1 'polypeptide(L)'
;MHHAKKDDIEKIMNIFKANRKWFPHVREYHIKTRIERNQVILEDDVVITYHYYTRNQPLSKKDKEGNDIGKKVMAEKGDCILHQIVKDKESKSKASDVLQKFFKTVKSNKVYLSVRSENEVAIKFYLRNGMKLVGRTTWSEGKMPGNIYLYENHLYVKPPEEIKVKKVKVKKTKKVATLEAHLEF
;
A
#
# COMPACT_ATOMS: atom_id res chain seq x y z
N MET A 1 14.02 8.17 8.87
CA MET A 1 12.76 7.42 9.19
C MET A 1 13.11 6.00 9.53
N HIS A 2 12.52 5.45 10.59
CA HIS A 2 12.74 4.06 10.98
C HIS A 2 11.42 3.30 11.07
N HIS A 3 11.48 2.00 10.79
CA HIS A 3 10.34 1.12 11.00
C HIS A 3 10.13 0.90 12.50
N ALA A 4 8.87 0.96 12.91
CA ALA A 4 8.47 0.70 14.28
C ALA A 4 8.83 -0.75 14.69
N LYS A 5 9.19 -0.92 15.96
CA LYS A 5 9.53 -2.19 16.58
C LYS A 5 8.44 -2.64 17.55
N LYS A 6 8.56 -3.86 18.06
CA LYS A 6 7.58 -4.39 19.05
C LYS A 6 7.46 -3.51 20.28
N ASP A 7 8.56 -2.92 20.73
CA ASP A 7 8.58 -2.05 21.91
C ASP A 7 7.82 -0.73 21.71
N ASP A 8 7.59 -0.33 20.45
CA ASP A 8 6.82 0.88 20.11
C ASP A 8 5.30 0.67 20.17
N ILE A 9 4.82 -0.57 20.34
CA ILE A 9 3.39 -0.93 20.21
C ILE A 9 2.53 -0.12 21.18
N GLU A 10 2.92 -0.04 22.42
CA GLU A 10 2.16 0.68 23.46
C GLU A 10 2.01 2.16 23.09
N LYS A 11 3.11 2.81 22.71
CA LYS A 11 3.12 4.21 22.26
C LYS A 11 2.20 4.40 21.04
N ILE A 12 2.34 3.56 20.04
CA ILE A 12 1.52 3.60 18.82
C ILE A 12 0.03 3.45 19.15
N MET A 13 -0.31 2.48 20.00
CA MET A 13 -1.70 2.25 20.39
C MET A 13 -2.28 3.41 21.19
N ASN A 14 -1.50 4.08 22.02
CA ASN A 14 -1.93 5.28 22.73
C ASN A 14 -2.23 6.43 21.77
N ILE A 15 -1.40 6.63 20.73
CA ILE A 15 -1.66 7.62 19.67
C ILE A 15 -2.96 7.30 18.94
N PHE A 16 -3.23 6.04 18.57
CA PHE A 16 -4.49 5.65 17.94
C PHE A 16 -5.69 5.81 18.86
N LYS A 17 -5.56 5.47 20.15
CA LYS A 17 -6.63 5.64 21.16
C LYS A 17 -7.02 7.12 21.30
N ALA A 18 -6.05 8.02 21.37
CA ALA A 18 -6.28 9.48 21.42
C ALA A 18 -7.02 10.01 20.17
N ASN A 19 -6.91 9.32 19.03
CA ASN A 19 -7.52 9.67 17.77
C ASN A 19 -8.67 8.72 17.35
N ARG A 20 -9.30 8.04 18.31
CA ARG A 20 -10.28 6.96 18.07
C ARG A 20 -11.47 7.34 17.21
N LYS A 21 -11.88 8.59 17.19
CA LYS A 21 -12.95 9.10 16.32
C LYS A 21 -12.72 8.71 14.84
N TRP A 22 -11.49 8.79 14.38
CA TRP A 22 -11.14 8.52 12.97
C TRP A 22 -10.62 7.10 12.74
N PHE A 23 -10.16 6.42 13.81
CA PHE A 23 -9.55 5.09 13.74
C PHE A 23 -10.21 4.09 14.70
N PRO A 24 -11.57 3.94 14.69
CA PRO A 24 -12.28 3.11 15.66
C PRO A 24 -11.98 1.62 15.51
N HIS A 25 -11.52 1.18 14.34
CA HIS A 25 -11.27 -0.23 14.01
C HIS A 25 -9.84 -0.68 14.22
N VAL A 26 -8.91 0.24 14.56
CA VAL A 26 -7.52 -0.14 14.79
C VAL A 26 -7.42 -0.92 16.11
N ARG A 27 -6.84 -2.11 16.02
CA ARG A 27 -6.59 -3.02 17.15
C ARG A 27 -5.10 -3.34 17.22
N GLU A 28 -4.62 -3.69 18.40
CA GLU A 28 -3.21 -3.97 18.65
C GLU A 28 -2.66 -5.07 17.73
N TYR A 29 -3.42 -6.15 17.53
CA TYR A 29 -2.98 -7.23 16.66
C TYR A 29 -2.78 -6.79 15.21
N HIS A 30 -3.56 -5.82 14.71
CA HIS A 30 -3.34 -5.24 13.38
C HIS A 30 -1.99 -4.51 13.31
N ILE A 31 -1.65 -3.76 14.35
CA ILE A 31 -0.38 -3.02 14.42
C ILE A 31 0.78 -4.00 14.55
N LYS A 32 0.68 -5.02 15.42
CA LYS A 32 1.69 -6.08 15.54
C LYS A 32 2.00 -6.73 14.19
N THR A 33 0.97 -7.20 13.49
CA THR A 33 1.12 -7.82 12.16
C THR A 33 1.77 -6.88 11.14
N ARG A 34 1.44 -5.59 11.18
CA ARG A 34 2.05 -4.60 10.28
C ARG A 34 3.50 -4.29 10.63
N ILE A 35 3.85 -4.27 11.91
CA ILE A 35 5.24 -4.12 12.37
C ILE A 35 6.09 -5.29 11.88
N GLU A 36 5.62 -6.53 12.04
CA GLU A 36 6.29 -7.74 11.53
C GLU A 36 6.54 -7.71 10.01
N ARG A 37 5.71 -6.99 9.28
CA ARG A 37 5.83 -6.80 7.82
C ARG A 37 6.60 -5.54 7.41
N ASN A 38 7.19 -4.81 8.36
CA ASN A 38 7.83 -3.51 8.14
C ASN A 38 6.90 -2.48 7.44
N GLN A 39 5.63 -2.44 7.84
CA GLN A 39 4.59 -1.59 7.27
C GLN A 39 4.15 -0.46 8.22
N VAL A 40 4.90 -0.22 9.28
CA VAL A 40 4.66 0.84 10.25
C VAL A 40 5.92 1.67 10.43
N ILE A 41 5.76 2.95 10.37
CA ILE A 41 6.79 3.94 10.69
C ILE A 41 6.32 4.71 11.91
N LEU A 42 7.24 4.92 12.85
CA LEU A 42 7.07 5.84 13.97
C LEU A 42 8.21 6.86 13.91
N GLU A 43 7.89 8.11 13.71
CA GLU A 43 8.86 9.20 13.69
C GLU A 43 8.23 10.46 14.29
N ASP A 44 8.92 11.07 15.23
CA ASP A 44 8.49 12.32 15.87
C ASP A 44 7.03 12.28 16.36
N ASP A 45 6.61 11.20 17.01
CA ASP A 45 5.24 10.96 17.49
C ASP A 45 4.15 10.94 16.39
N VAL A 46 4.57 10.71 15.16
CA VAL A 46 3.70 10.46 14.02
C VAL A 46 3.82 9.01 13.60
N VAL A 47 2.68 8.34 13.49
CA VAL A 47 2.59 6.96 13.01
C VAL A 47 2.10 6.97 11.57
N ILE A 48 2.82 6.27 10.69
CA ILE A 48 2.38 5.99 9.32
C ILE A 48 2.24 4.48 9.17
N THR A 49 1.09 4.03 8.66
CA THR A 49 0.89 2.64 8.25
C THR A 49 0.65 2.56 6.76
N TYR A 50 1.32 1.62 6.10
CA TYR A 50 1.29 1.49 4.65
C TYR A 50 1.55 0.05 4.22
N HIS A 51 1.36 -0.27 2.93
CA HIS A 51 1.91 -1.46 2.29
C HIS A 51 2.07 -1.25 0.78
N TYR A 52 2.77 -2.18 0.12
CA TYR A 52 2.87 -2.23 -1.33
C TYR A 52 1.91 -3.27 -1.90
N TYR A 53 1.24 -2.94 -3.00
CA TYR A 53 0.39 -3.90 -3.69
C TYR A 53 1.22 -5.02 -4.33
N THR A 54 0.81 -6.24 -4.09
CA THR A 54 1.45 -7.45 -4.67
C THR A 54 0.86 -7.82 -6.03
N ARG A 55 -0.27 -7.24 -6.40
CA ARG A 55 -1.00 -7.43 -7.67
C ARG A 55 -1.78 -6.17 -8.02
N ASN A 56 -2.18 -6.07 -9.29
CA ASN A 56 -3.09 -5.00 -9.73
C ASN A 56 -4.46 -5.21 -9.09
N GLN A 57 -5.05 -4.13 -8.59
CA GLN A 57 -6.41 -4.19 -8.01
C GLN A 57 -7.13 -2.85 -8.06
N PRO A 58 -8.47 -2.86 -8.14
CA PRO A 58 -9.27 -1.65 -8.11
C PRO A 58 -9.25 -1.01 -6.71
N LEU A 59 -9.11 0.31 -6.68
CA LEU A 59 -9.26 1.13 -5.47
C LEU A 59 -10.68 1.70 -5.37
N SER A 60 -11.30 2.01 -6.50
CA SER A 60 -12.70 2.39 -6.55
C SER A 60 -13.58 1.20 -6.18
N LYS A 61 -14.56 1.45 -5.33
CA LYS A 61 -15.59 0.48 -4.98
C LYS A 61 -16.93 0.98 -5.49
N LYS A 62 -17.83 0.05 -5.71
CA LYS A 62 -19.21 0.32 -6.14
C LYS A 62 -20.04 0.89 -4.97
N ASP A 63 -21.11 1.59 -5.31
CA ASP A 63 -22.13 1.99 -4.34
C ASP A 63 -22.94 0.77 -3.83
N LYS A 64 -23.92 1.02 -2.98
CA LYS A 64 -24.77 -0.04 -2.44
C LYS A 64 -25.69 -0.70 -3.47
N GLU A 65 -25.96 -0.02 -4.56
CA GLU A 65 -26.74 -0.52 -5.71
C GLU A 65 -25.87 -1.28 -6.73
N GLY A 66 -24.54 -1.31 -6.53
CA GLY A 66 -23.60 -1.99 -7.41
C GLY A 66 -23.11 -1.15 -8.59
N ASN A 67 -23.39 0.16 -8.61
CA ASN A 67 -22.96 1.08 -9.67
C ASN A 67 -21.54 1.61 -9.41
N ASP A 68 -20.85 1.99 -10.48
CA ASP A 68 -19.55 2.63 -10.38
C ASP A 68 -19.73 4.10 -9.94
N ILE A 69 -19.02 4.49 -8.88
CA ILE A 69 -19.04 5.86 -8.34
C ILE A 69 -17.93 6.73 -8.91
N GLY A 70 -18.02 7.06 -10.18
CA GLY A 70 -17.06 7.89 -10.89
C GLY A 70 -15.96 7.09 -11.57
N LYS A 71 -14.82 7.76 -11.85
CA LYS A 71 -13.70 7.15 -12.60
C LYS A 71 -13.10 5.97 -11.84
N LYS A 72 -12.94 4.84 -12.53
CA LYS A 72 -12.26 3.66 -12.01
C LYS A 72 -10.77 3.96 -11.79
N VAL A 73 -10.31 3.78 -10.55
CA VAL A 73 -8.90 3.92 -10.16
C VAL A 73 -8.34 2.53 -9.91
N MET A 74 -7.24 2.21 -10.58
CA MET A 74 -6.51 0.96 -10.43
C MET A 74 -5.15 1.22 -9.81
N ALA A 75 -4.80 0.47 -8.79
CA ALA A 75 -3.42 0.37 -8.33
C ALA A 75 -2.73 -0.79 -9.05
N GLU A 76 -1.47 -0.59 -9.40
CA GLU A 76 -0.62 -1.58 -10.01
C GLU A 76 0.25 -2.30 -8.97
N LYS A 77 0.77 -3.47 -9.32
CA LYS A 77 1.75 -4.16 -8.50
C LYS A 77 2.97 -3.26 -8.24
N GLY A 78 3.32 -3.10 -6.98
CA GLY A 78 4.42 -2.23 -6.53
C GLY A 78 3.99 -0.83 -6.16
N ASP A 79 2.76 -0.41 -6.47
CA ASP A 79 2.21 0.83 -5.95
C ASP A 79 2.06 0.75 -4.43
N CYS A 80 2.21 1.90 -3.77
CA CYS A 80 2.06 2.01 -2.33
C CYS A 80 0.66 2.50 -1.96
N ILE A 81 0.08 1.94 -0.90
CA ILE A 81 -1.07 2.53 -0.23
C ILE A 81 -0.70 2.97 1.18
N LEU A 82 -0.94 4.23 1.46
CA LEU A 82 -0.90 4.83 2.78
C LEU A 82 -2.26 4.59 3.46
N HIS A 83 -2.28 3.82 4.54
CA HIS A 83 -3.54 3.52 5.26
C HIS A 83 -3.89 4.57 6.27
N GLN A 84 -2.93 4.89 7.13
CA GLN A 84 -3.12 5.88 8.19
C GLN A 84 -1.87 6.75 8.31
N ILE A 85 -2.12 8.03 8.60
CA ILE A 85 -1.16 8.92 9.23
C ILE A 85 -1.85 9.53 10.44
N VAL A 86 -1.26 9.37 11.59
CA VAL A 86 -1.82 9.85 12.85
C VAL A 86 -0.72 10.41 13.72
N LYS A 87 -0.98 11.56 14.31
CA LYS A 87 -0.03 12.27 15.19
C LYS A 87 -0.55 12.24 16.62
N ASP A 88 0.36 12.14 17.59
CA ASP A 88 0.05 12.41 18.98
C ASP A 88 -0.44 13.88 19.11
N LYS A 89 -1.54 14.07 19.83
CA LYS A 89 -2.17 15.40 20.00
C LYS A 89 -1.27 16.38 20.73
N GLU A 90 -0.51 15.89 21.71
CA GLU A 90 0.39 16.68 22.55
C GLU A 90 1.75 16.96 21.86
N SER A 91 2.06 16.23 20.79
CA SER A 91 3.32 16.42 20.07
C SER A 91 3.38 17.74 19.32
N LYS A 92 4.51 18.41 19.41
CA LYS A 92 4.84 19.61 18.63
C LYS A 92 5.25 19.30 17.18
N SER A 93 5.46 18.03 16.86
CA SER A 93 5.90 17.57 15.54
C SER A 93 4.89 17.91 14.45
N LYS A 94 5.39 18.18 13.26
CA LYS A 94 4.55 18.44 12.09
C LYS A 94 4.36 17.15 11.28
N ALA A 95 3.15 16.61 11.29
CA ALA A 95 2.81 15.45 10.49
C ALA A 95 3.11 15.62 8.98
N SER A 96 3.09 16.87 8.50
CA SER A 96 3.48 17.22 7.13
C SER A 96 4.94 16.88 6.84
N ASP A 97 5.85 17.21 7.76
CA ASP A 97 7.29 16.97 7.57
C ASP A 97 7.58 15.47 7.53
N VAL A 98 6.90 14.69 8.40
CA VAL A 98 7.02 13.23 8.42
C VAL A 98 6.43 12.62 7.15
N LEU A 99 5.29 13.12 6.65
CA LEU A 99 4.71 12.67 5.39
C LEU A 99 5.63 12.98 4.20
N GLN A 100 6.25 14.15 4.15
CA GLN A 100 7.21 14.51 3.10
C GLN A 100 8.47 13.63 3.15
N LYS A 101 8.97 13.32 4.34
CA LYS A 101 10.06 12.33 4.51
C LYS A 101 9.63 10.95 3.99
N PHE A 102 8.40 10.51 4.31
CA PHE A 102 7.84 9.25 3.82
C PHE A 102 7.82 9.21 2.29
N PHE A 103 7.32 10.23 1.62
CA PHE A 103 7.31 10.30 0.16
C PHE A 103 8.69 10.21 -0.48
N LYS A 104 9.72 10.76 0.17
CA LYS A 104 11.11 10.66 -0.31
C LYS A 104 11.72 9.27 -0.13
N THR A 105 11.24 8.48 0.81
CA THR A 105 11.83 7.17 1.17
C THR A 105 11.04 5.98 0.65
N VAL A 106 9.77 6.16 0.31
CA VAL A 106 8.91 5.09 -0.19
C VAL A 106 9.37 4.61 -1.57
N LYS A 107 9.48 3.30 -1.74
CA LYS A 107 9.94 2.67 -2.99
C LYS A 107 8.77 2.44 -3.96
N SER A 108 8.13 3.53 -4.37
CA SER A 108 6.99 3.49 -5.30
C SER A 108 6.86 4.81 -6.04
N ASN A 109 6.50 4.76 -7.31
CA ASN A 109 6.16 5.94 -8.11
C ASN A 109 4.80 6.52 -7.75
N LYS A 110 3.89 5.68 -7.23
CA LYS A 110 2.52 6.07 -6.90
C LYS A 110 2.21 5.70 -5.46
N VAL A 111 1.78 6.69 -4.69
CA VAL A 111 1.29 6.51 -3.33
C VAL A 111 -0.17 6.90 -3.28
N TYR A 112 -1.03 5.91 -3.06
CA TYR A 112 -2.46 6.11 -2.92
C TYR A 112 -2.88 6.19 -1.46
N LEU A 113 -3.97 6.87 -1.21
CA LEU A 113 -4.73 6.77 0.03
C LEU A 113 -6.21 6.97 -0.24
N SER A 114 -7.02 6.52 0.71
CA SER A 114 -8.46 6.80 0.70
C SER A 114 -8.86 7.44 2.01
N VAL A 115 -9.71 8.46 1.93
CA VAL A 115 -10.21 9.21 3.10
C VAL A 115 -11.72 9.40 2.98
N ARG A 116 -12.44 9.37 4.10
CA ARG A 116 -13.89 9.67 4.13
C ARG A 116 -14.13 11.08 3.62
N SER A 117 -15.17 11.25 2.79
CA SER A 117 -15.51 12.55 2.21
C SER A 117 -15.85 13.61 3.26
N GLU A 118 -16.31 13.20 4.45
CA GLU A 118 -16.62 14.07 5.59
C GLU A 118 -15.38 14.54 6.38
N ASN A 119 -14.21 13.92 6.17
CA ASN A 119 -12.98 14.27 6.89
C ASN A 119 -12.24 15.42 6.21
N GLU A 120 -12.84 16.59 6.24
CA GLU A 120 -12.28 17.79 5.60
C GLU A 120 -10.87 18.15 6.08
N VAL A 121 -10.58 17.91 7.37
CA VAL A 121 -9.26 18.19 7.95
C VAL A 121 -8.20 17.35 7.27
N ALA A 122 -8.43 16.05 7.14
CA ALA A 122 -7.51 15.15 6.46
C ALA A 122 -7.43 15.47 4.95
N ILE A 123 -8.55 15.79 4.31
CA ILE A 123 -8.58 16.18 2.90
C ILE A 123 -7.68 17.39 2.65
N LYS A 124 -7.88 18.46 3.42
CA LYS A 124 -7.06 19.69 3.33
C LYS A 124 -5.58 19.40 3.62
N PHE A 125 -5.30 18.49 4.56
CA PHE A 125 -3.93 18.08 4.88
C PHE A 125 -3.27 17.39 3.69
N TYR A 126 -3.92 16.42 3.06
CA TYR A 126 -3.36 15.68 1.92
C TYR A 126 -3.16 16.55 0.68
N LEU A 127 -4.13 17.42 0.37
CA LEU A 127 -4.01 18.36 -0.75
C LEU A 127 -2.83 19.33 -0.57
N ARG A 128 -2.64 19.87 0.64
CA ARG A 128 -1.49 20.75 0.96
C ARG A 128 -0.14 20.01 0.87
N ASN A 129 -0.14 18.70 1.02
CA ASN A 129 1.06 17.85 0.90
C ASN A 129 1.27 17.29 -0.51
N GLY A 130 0.61 17.86 -1.53
CA GLY A 130 0.86 17.54 -2.93
C GLY A 130 0.10 16.34 -3.48
N MET A 131 -0.83 15.76 -2.70
CA MET A 131 -1.70 14.70 -3.22
C MET A 131 -2.84 15.29 -4.06
N LYS A 132 -3.26 14.56 -5.09
CA LYS A 132 -4.33 14.95 -6.02
C LYS A 132 -5.51 14.00 -5.88
N LEU A 133 -6.74 14.52 -5.93
CA LEU A 133 -7.95 13.72 -6.02
C LEU A 133 -7.98 13.00 -7.37
N VAL A 134 -8.08 11.67 -7.38
CA VAL A 134 -8.07 10.85 -8.59
C VAL A 134 -9.31 9.99 -8.76
N GLY A 135 -10.12 9.82 -7.73
CA GLY A 135 -11.32 9.02 -7.80
C GLY A 135 -12.12 8.98 -6.51
N ARG A 136 -13.15 8.15 -6.51
CA ARG A 136 -14.04 7.94 -5.38
C ARG A 136 -14.08 6.46 -4.98
N THR A 137 -14.43 6.22 -3.73
CA THR A 137 -14.60 4.88 -3.16
C THR A 137 -15.67 4.91 -2.08
N THR A 138 -16.03 3.75 -1.56
CA THR A 138 -16.96 3.62 -0.44
C THR A 138 -16.47 2.58 0.56
N TRP A 139 -17.02 2.65 1.77
CA TRP A 139 -16.93 1.61 2.80
C TRP A 139 -18.31 1.23 3.30
N SER A 140 -18.37 0.18 4.11
CA SER A 140 -19.64 -0.29 4.72
C SER A 140 -20.71 -0.49 3.67
N GLU A 141 -20.42 -1.29 2.64
CA GLU A 141 -21.37 -1.64 1.57
C GLU A 141 -21.96 -0.40 0.86
N GLY A 142 -21.13 0.59 0.58
CA GLY A 142 -21.57 1.80 -0.11
C GLY A 142 -22.10 2.92 0.78
N LYS A 143 -22.28 2.68 2.09
CA LYS A 143 -22.89 3.65 3.02
C LYS A 143 -21.98 4.81 3.40
N MET A 144 -20.66 4.63 3.28
CA MET A 144 -19.68 5.65 3.67
C MET A 144 -18.87 6.09 2.44
N PRO A 145 -19.18 7.26 1.86
CA PRO A 145 -18.45 7.77 0.71
C PRO A 145 -17.04 8.21 1.09
N GLY A 146 -16.13 8.06 0.16
CA GLY A 146 -14.76 8.49 0.30
C GLY A 146 -14.10 8.87 -1.01
N ASN A 147 -12.98 9.54 -0.87
CA ASN A 147 -12.15 10.05 -1.95
C ASN A 147 -10.84 9.28 -2.01
N ILE A 148 -10.33 9.06 -3.21
CA ILE A 148 -9.03 8.45 -3.46
C ILE A 148 -8.07 9.55 -3.89
N TYR A 149 -6.94 9.63 -3.21
CA TYR A 149 -5.86 10.58 -3.52
C TYR A 149 -4.63 9.84 -3.99
N LEU A 150 -3.86 10.49 -4.85
CA LEU A 150 -2.61 10.01 -5.41
C LEU A 150 -1.51 11.06 -5.17
N TYR A 151 -0.37 10.60 -4.71
CA TYR A 151 0.92 11.30 -4.80
C TYR A 151 1.80 10.62 -5.86
N GLU A 152 2.25 11.39 -6.84
CA GLU A 152 3.19 10.92 -7.87
C GLU A 152 4.62 11.19 -7.40
N ASN A 153 5.34 10.13 -7.06
CA ASN A 153 6.69 10.21 -6.53
C ASN A 153 7.71 10.17 -7.67
N HIS A 154 8.04 11.33 -8.19
CA HIS A 154 9.04 11.48 -9.26
C HIS A 154 10.49 11.24 -8.80
N LEU A 155 10.74 11.16 -7.50
CA LEU A 155 12.08 10.88 -6.95
C LEU A 155 12.42 9.39 -6.98
N TYR A 156 11.42 8.52 -7.09
CA TYR A 156 11.64 7.08 -7.17
C TYR A 156 11.75 6.63 -8.61
N VAL A 157 12.93 6.09 -8.97
CA VAL A 157 13.14 5.42 -10.26
C VAL A 157 12.96 3.93 -10.04
N LYS A 158 11.90 3.38 -10.63
CA LYS A 158 11.64 1.93 -10.56
C LYS A 158 12.81 1.18 -11.21
N PRO A 159 13.45 0.23 -10.52
CA PRO A 159 14.47 -0.61 -11.15
C PRO A 159 13.87 -1.32 -12.38
N PRO A 160 14.66 -1.52 -13.45
CA PRO A 160 14.21 -2.30 -14.59
C PRO A 160 13.77 -3.68 -14.10
N GLU A 161 12.62 -4.15 -14.61
CA GLU A 161 12.14 -5.49 -14.26
C GLU A 161 13.17 -6.52 -14.73
N GLU A 162 13.71 -7.33 -13.81
CA GLU A 162 14.51 -8.48 -14.17
C GLU A 162 13.67 -9.34 -15.12
N ILE A 163 14.13 -9.44 -16.37
CA ILE A 163 13.53 -10.33 -17.35
C ILE A 163 13.74 -11.75 -16.81
N LYS A 164 12.72 -12.31 -16.17
CA LYS A 164 12.73 -13.70 -15.79
C LYS A 164 12.77 -14.52 -17.07
N VAL A 165 13.97 -14.90 -17.52
CA VAL A 165 14.16 -15.85 -18.59
C VAL A 165 13.45 -17.12 -18.16
N LYS A 166 12.30 -17.40 -18.78
CA LYS A 166 11.59 -18.66 -18.59
C LYS A 166 12.55 -19.76 -19.00
N LYS A 167 13.06 -20.56 -18.05
CA LYS A 167 13.82 -21.77 -18.35
C LYS A 167 12.93 -22.64 -19.24
N VAL A 168 13.23 -22.66 -20.52
CA VAL A 168 12.61 -23.58 -21.48
C VAL A 168 12.98 -24.97 -21.02
N LYS A 169 12.00 -25.72 -20.54
CA LYS A 169 12.18 -27.16 -20.28
C LYS A 169 12.45 -27.84 -21.62
N VAL A 170 13.70 -28.09 -21.94
CA VAL A 170 14.08 -28.94 -23.06
C VAL A 170 13.51 -30.34 -22.77
N LYS A 171 12.49 -30.75 -23.53
CA LYS A 171 11.99 -32.10 -23.51
C LYS A 171 13.10 -33.02 -23.98
N LYS A 172 13.62 -33.87 -23.08
CA LYS A 172 14.52 -34.95 -23.46
C LYS A 172 13.74 -35.88 -24.42
N THR A 173 14.06 -35.81 -25.69
CA THR A 173 13.62 -36.80 -26.69
C THR A 173 14.22 -38.16 -26.31
N LYS A 174 13.36 -39.14 -26.11
CA LYS A 174 13.79 -40.54 -25.92
C LYS A 174 14.59 -40.98 -27.15
N LYS A 175 15.84 -41.42 -26.94
CA LYS A 175 16.63 -42.08 -27.92
C LYS A 175 15.91 -43.34 -28.40
N VAL A 176 15.70 -43.42 -29.70
CA VAL A 176 15.20 -44.61 -30.42
C VAL A 176 16.25 -45.71 -30.27
N ALA A 177 15.78 -46.91 -29.90
CA ALA A 177 16.59 -48.11 -29.80
C ALA A 177 17.15 -48.49 -31.17
N THR A 178 18.42 -48.75 -31.22
CA THR A 178 19.14 -49.28 -32.39
C THR A 178 18.72 -50.72 -32.61
N LEU A 179 18.21 -51.03 -33.81
CA LEU A 179 18.07 -52.41 -34.29
C LEU A 179 19.46 -52.93 -34.60
N GLU A 180 19.88 -53.98 -33.92
CA GLU A 180 20.98 -54.82 -34.35
C GLU A 180 20.48 -55.72 -35.46
N ALA A 181 21.01 -55.55 -36.66
CA ALA A 181 20.86 -56.50 -37.74
C ALA A 181 21.97 -57.56 -37.64
N HIS A 182 21.60 -58.81 -37.42
CA HIS A 182 22.48 -59.98 -37.66
C HIS A 182 22.80 -60.06 -39.14
N LEU A 183 24.07 -60.19 -39.46
CA LEU A 183 24.55 -60.77 -40.70
C LEU A 183 25.54 -61.88 -40.32
N GLU A 184 25.08 -63.11 -40.51
CA GLU A 184 25.92 -64.30 -40.65
C GLU A 184 26.58 -64.24 -42.03
N PHE A 185 27.89 -64.47 -42.07
CA PHE A 185 28.70 -65.34 -42.88
C PHE A 185 30.15 -65.15 -42.53
#